data_4f8201a1ca4f0100e903422a67f6575d
#
_entry.id   4f8201a1ca4f0100e903422a67f6575d
#
_cell.length_a   1.000
_cell.length_b   1.000
_cell.length_c   1.000
_cell.angle_alpha   90.00
_cell.angle_beta   90.00
_cell.angle_gamma   90.00
#
_symmetry.space_group_name_H-M   'P 1'
#
loop_
_entity.id
_entity.type
_entity.pdbx_description
1 polymer ?
#
loop_
_entity_poly.entity_id
_entity_poly.type
_entity_poly.pdbx_seq_one_letter_code
_entity_poly.pdbx_strand_id
1 'polypeptide(L)'
;MALFEKINLEKGMYHLTGKSFTEALEALDPSSQYADTPLAKLDAYERQLKRFDIRISGKNCDRVEKFFTSTESAVLFPEFIRRSIRQGIDSSVLSDISAAETKCSSSQYLGCELDDSVSYDIVTDQSAELPKTEISEQTAPLILKKYARAIHISYEAIRRQRLDVLSVMLKSVGMKLGNAVVKAAVAVLKSEAGSSTAIAG
;
A
#
# COMPACT_ATOMS: atom_id res chain seq x y z
N MET A 1 -2.68 -35.08 -1.47
CA MET A 1 -2.02 -33.97 -2.14
C MET A 1 -2.70 -32.71 -1.66
N ALA A 2 -1.96 -31.77 -1.07
CA ALA A 2 -2.55 -30.56 -0.51
C ALA A 2 -3.17 -29.70 -1.62
N LEU A 3 -4.18 -28.88 -1.30
CA LEU A 3 -4.92 -28.10 -2.30
C LEU A 3 -4.01 -27.14 -3.07
N PHE A 4 -3.09 -26.46 -2.37
CA PHE A 4 -2.15 -25.49 -2.96
C PHE A 4 -1.17 -26.12 -3.99
N GLU A 5 -0.93 -27.44 -3.94
CA GLU A 5 -0.08 -28.14 -4.90
C GLU A 5 -0.75 -28.37 -6.27
N LYS A 6 -2.07 -28.28 -6.32
CA LYS A 6 -2.86 -28.51 -7.54
C LYS A 6 -3.20 -27.26 -8.33
N ILE A 7 -2.88 -26.08 -7.79
CA ILE A 7 -3.22 -24.81 -8.41
C ILE A 7 -2.33 -24.60 -9.64
N ASN A 8 -2.94 -24.33 -10.78
CA ASN A 8 -2.23 -23.92 -11.98
C ASN A 8 -2.00 -22.40 -11.93
N LEU A 9 -0.73 -21.99 -11.92
CA LEU A 9 -0.36 -20.57 -11.88
C LEU A 9 -0.22 -20.02 -13.29
N GLU A 10 -1.04 -19.02 -13.61
CA GLU A 10 -1.06 -18.38 -14.91
C GLU A 10 -0.88 -16.87 -14.81
N LYS A 11 -0.22 -16.27 -15.80
CA LYS A 11 -0.05 -14.80 -15.87
C LYS A 11 -1.38 -14.06 -15.93
N GLY A 12 -2.44 -14.69 -16.44
CA GLY A 12 -3.80 -14.15 -16.48
C GLY A 12 -4.36 -13.75 -15.12
N MET A 13 -3.87 -14.37 -14.03
CA MET A 13 -4.31 -14.07 -12.67
C MET A 13 -4.01 -12.61 -12.23
N TYR A 14 -3.05 -11.95 -12.88
CA TYR A 14 -2.74 -10.53 -12.64
C TYR A 14 -3.73 -9.55 -13.30
N HIS A 15 -4.55 -10.04 -14.23
CA HIS A 15 -5.48 -9.23 -15.01
C HIS A 15 -6.94 -9.42 -14.59
N LEU A 16 -7.20 -10.09 -13.47
CA LEU A 16 -8.54 -10.26 -12.95
C LEU A 16 -9.10 -8.92 -12.47
N THR A 17 -10.24 -8.53 -13.03
CA THR A 17 -10.88 -7.24 -12.71
C THR A 17 -11.26 -7.20 -11.23
N GLY A 18 -10.80 -6.17 -10.53
CA GLY A 18 -11.16 -5.91 -9.14
C GLY A 18 -10.47 -6.79 -8.10
N LYS A 19 -9.54 -7.67 -8.49
CA LYS A 19 -8.80 -8.54 -7.56
C LYS A 19 -7.30 -8.43 -7.76
N SER A 20 -6.55 -8.40 -6.68
CA SER A 20 -5.10 -8.55 -6.71
C SER A 20 -4.72 -10.02 -6.93
N PHE A 21 -3.47 -10.28 -7.35
CA PHE A 21 -2.95 -11.64 -7.52
C PHE A 21 -3.05 -12.45 -6.21
N THR A 22 -2.75 -11.84 -5.06
CA THR A 22 -2.88 -12.49 -3.75
C THR A 22 -4.33 -12.86 -3.44
N GLU A 23 -5.28 -11.97 -3.71
CA GLU A 23 -6.72 -12.26 -3.52
C GLU A 23 -7.22 -13.35 -4.46
N ALA A 24 -6.71 -13.39 -5.69
CA ALA A 24 -7.01 -14.47 -6.62
C ALA A 24 -6.49 -15.82 -6.13
N LEU A 25 -5.26 -15.85 -5.61
CA LEU A 25 -4.68 -17.06 -5.01
C LEU A 25 -5.44 -17.48 -3.75
N GLU A 26 -5.79 -16.53 -2.88
CA GLU A 26 -6.53 -16.81 -1.65
C GLU A 26 -7.94 -17.33 -1.93
N ALA A 27 -8.57 -16.91 -3.04
CA ALA A 27 -9.86 -17.45 -3.47
C ALA A 27 -9.74 -18.91 -3.93
N LEU A 28 -8.60 -19.30 -4.52
CA LEU A 28 -8.34 -20.67 -4.98
C LEU A 28 -7.82 -21.59 -3.85
N ASP A 29 -7.14 -21.01 -2.88
CA ASP A 29 -6.49 -21.70 -1.75
C ASP A 29 -6.72 -20.91 -0.46
N PRO A 30 -7.93 -20.96 0.13
CA PRO A 30 -8.26 -20.19 1.32
C PRO A 30 -7.41 -20.56 2.52
N SER A 31 -6.80 -19.57 3.19
CA SER A 31 -5.97 -19.76 4.37
C SER A 31 -6.74 -20.37 5.56
N SER A 32 -8.06 -20.17 5.60
CA SER A 32 -8.94 -20.78 6.62
C SER A 32 -8.91 -22.30 6.67
N GLN A 33 -8.57 -22.96 5.55
CA GLN A 33 -8.46 -24.42 5.48
C GLN A 33 -7.23 -24.99 6.20
N TYR A 34 -6.29 -24.15 6.57
CA TYR A 34 -5.01 -24.53 7.17
C TYR A 34 -4.87 -24.15 8.64
N ALA A 35 -5.95 -23.71 9.30
CA ALA A 35 -5.93 -23.18 10.68
C ALA A 35 -5.20 -24.10 11.67
N ASP A 36 -5.39 -25.43 11.56
CA ASP A 36 -4.81 -26.42 12.47
C ASP A 36 -3.57 -27.12 11.89
N THR A 37 -2.93 -26.53 10.90
CA THR A 37 -1.77 -27.13 10.22
C THR A 37 -0.51 -26.27 10.40
N PRO A 38 0.70 -26.80 10.17
CA PRO A 38 1.93 -26.02 10.12
C PRO A 38 1.93 -24.90 9.05
N LEU A 39 0.94 -24.93 8.16
CA LEU A 39 0.76 -23.94 7.09
C LEU A 39 -0.15 -22.76 7.50
N ALA A 40 -0.72 -22.77 8.70
CA ALA A 40 -1.64 -21.75 9.20
C ALA A 40 -1.06 -20.32 9.18
N LYS A 41 0.27 -20.19 9.33
CA LYS A 41 0.97 -18.91 9.33
C LYS A 41 1.34 -18.41 7.94
N LEU A 42 1.14 -19.21 6.89
CA LEU A 42 1.50 -18.88 5.52
C LEU A 42 0.24 -18.45 4.76
N ASP A 43 0.36 -17.35 4.02
CA ASP A 43 -0.69 -16.97 3.06
C ASP A 43 -0.61 -17.84 1.78
N ALA A 44 -1.60 -17.69 0.88
CA ALA A 44 -1.67 -18.48 -0.35
C ALA A 44 -0.41 -18.31 -1.23
N TYR A 45 0.16 -17.11 -1.29
CA TYR A 45 1.39 -16.85 -2.01
C TYR A 45 2.61 -17.55 -1.38
N GLU A 46 2.76 -17.50 -0.06
CA GLU A 46 3.85 -18.15 0.67
C GLU A 46 3.77 -19.67 0.56
N ARG A 47 2.55 -20.23 0.52
CA ARG A 47 2.35 -21.67 0.25
C ARG A 47 2.84 -22.04 -1.15
N GLN A 48 2.61 -21.18 -2.16
CA GLN A 48 3.16 -21.41 -3.50
C GLN A 48 4.70 -21.30 -3.53
N LEU A 49 5.30 -20.36 -2.82
CA LEU A 49 6.77 -20.31 -2.66
C LEU A 49 7.30 -21.62 -2.04
N LYS A 50 6.61 -22.15 -1.04
CA LYS A 50 6.97 -23.43 -0.43
C LYS A 50 6.81 -24.61 -1.38
N ARG A 51 5.78 -24.63 -2.23
CA ARG A 51 5.58 -25.65 -3.27
C ARG A 51 6.78 -25.72 -4.24
N PHE A 52 7.31 -24.59 -4.64
CA PHE A 52 8.46 -24.51 -5.53
C PHE A 52 9.82 -24.48 -4.81
N ASP A 53 9.84 -24.71 -3.48
CA ASP A 53 11.02 -24.64 -2.63
C ASP A 53 11.81 -23.33 -2.84
N ILE A 54 11.12 -22.20 -2.92
CA ILE A 54 11.72 -20.88 -3.07
C ILE A 54 11.82 -20.21 -1.70
N ARG A 55 13.03 -19.93 -1.25
CA ARG A 55 13.33 -19.29 0.02
C ARG A 55 13.73 -17.84 -0.21
N ILE A 56 12.83 -16.93 0.14
CA ILE A 56 13.02 -15.48 -0.09
C ILE A 56 13.82 -14.78 1.00
N SER A 57 14.08 -15.44 2.14
CA SER A 57 14.79 -14.84 3.28
C SER A 57 15.58 -15.87 4.08
N GLY A 58 16.47 -15.37 4.95
CA GLY A 58 17.26 -16.20 5.86
C GLY A 58 18.60 -16.68 5.30
N LYS A 59 19.30 -17.51 6.09
CA LYS A 59 20.67 -17.99 5.78
C LYS A 59 20.75 -18.73 4.44
N ASN A 60 19.70 -19.50 4.12
CA ASN A 60 19.60 -20.33 2.92
C ASN A 60 18.69 -19.66 1.86
N CYS A 61 18.70 -18.31 1.77
CA CYS A 61 17.95 -17.57 0.78
C CYS A 61 18.41 -17.92 -0.63
N ASP A 62 17.46 -18.15 -1.52
CA ASP A 62 17.70 -18.50 -2.90
C ASP A 62 18.10 -17.27 -3.76
N ARG A 63 18.50 -17.54 -5.00
CA ARG A 63 18.77 -16.53 -6.03
C ARG A 63 17.52 -16.31 -6.88
N VAL A 64 17.50 -15.16 -7.57
CA VAL A 64 16.41 -14.78 -8.47
C VAL A 64 16.14 -15.85 -9.53
N GLU A 65 17.17 -16.50 -10.06
CA GLU A 65 17.04 -17.57 -11.07
C GLU A 65 16.14 -18.73 -10.64
N LYS A 66 15.96 -18.94 -9.33
CA LYS A 66 15.07 -19.99 -8.80
C LYS A 66 13.60 -19.77 -9.20
N PHE A 67 13.15 -18.52 -9.32
CA PHE A 67 11.80 -18.22 -9.83
C PHE A 67 11.60 -18.65 -11.28
N PHE A 68 12.65 -18.75 -12.06
CA PHE A 68 12.58 -19.01 -13.51
C PHE A 68 12.91 -20.46 -13.86
N THR A 69 12.87 -21.37 -12.88
CA THR A 69 13.07 -22.80 -13.10
C THR A 69 11.90 -23.47 -13.82
N SER A 70 10.68 -22.91 -13.65
CA SER A 70 9.49 -23.34 -14.38
C SER A 70 8.64 -22.13 -14.79
N THR A 71 7.73 -22.34 -15.75
CA THR A 71 6.81 -21.28 -16.19
C THR A 71 5.86 -20.87 -15.06
N GLU A 72 5.40 -21.82 -14.25
CA GLU A 72 4.52 -21.56 -13.09
C GLU A 72 5.23 -20.76 -12.01
N SER A 73 6.46 -21.16 -11.62
CA SER A 73 7.21 -20.43 -10.59
C SER A 73 7.56 -19.00 -11.01
N ALA A 74 7.76 -18.77 -12.32
CA ALA A 74 8.03 -17.43 -12.85
C ALA A 74 6.85 -16.46 -12.65
N VAL A 75 5.62 -16.97 -12.58
CA VAL A 75 4.43 -16.16 -12.28
C VAL A 75 4.48 -15.53 -10.88
N LEU A 76 5.20 -16.11 -9.94
CA LEU A 76 5.33 -15.59 -8.58
C LEU A 76 6.28 -14.39 -8.46
N PHE A 77 7.19 -14.19 -9.41
CA PHE A 77 8.23 -13.17 -9.33
C PHE A 77 7.69 -11.72 -9.30
N PRO A 78 6.72 -11.32 -10.15
CA PRO A 78 6.13 -9.99 -10.07
C PRO A 78 5.49 -9.69 -8.70
N GLU A 79 4.85 -10.67 -8.08
CA GLU A 79 4.26 -10.50 -6.75
C GLU A 79 5.34 -10.36 -5.66
N PHE A 80 6.47 -11.05 -5.78
CA PHE A 80 7.64 -10.83 -4.90
C PHE A 80 8.10 -9.37 -4.97
N ILE A 81 8.24 -8.81 -6.18
CA ILE A 81 8.61 -7.41 -6.38
C ILE A 81 7.58 -6.47 -5.74
N ARG A 82 6.30 -6.69 -6.03
CA ARG A 82 5.19 -5.88 -5.52
C ARG A 82 5.17 -5.86 -3.98
N ARG A 83 5.26 -7.02 -3.33
CA ARG A 83 5.27 -7.15 -1.87
C ARG A 83 6.47 -6.46 -1.25
N SER A 84 7.65 -6.63 -1.83
CA SER A 84 8.87 -5.97 -1.35
C SER A 84 8.79 -4.45 -1.42
N ILE A 85 8.25 -3.90 -2.51
CA ILE A 85 8.04 -2.45 -2.66
C ILE A 85 6.98 -1.96 -1.67
N ARG A 86 5.85 -2.66 -1.56
CA ARG A 86 4.76 -2.31 -0.66
C ARG A 86 5.22 -2.27 0.80
N GLN A 87 5.99 -3.26 1.22
CA GLN A 87 6.59 -3.27 2.56
C GLN A 87 7.47 -2.03 2.83
N GLY A 88 8.11 -1.48 1.79
CA GLY A 88 8.85 -0.23 1.88
C GLY A 88 7.91 0.99 2.00
N ILE A 89 6.81 1.03 1.26
CA ILE A 89 5.81 2.11 1.33
C ILE A 89 5.14 2.11 2.70
N ASP A 90 4.73 0.94 3.20
CA ASP A 90 4.03 0.78 4.47
C ASP A 90 4.91 1.16 5.68
N SER A 91 6.22 1.29 5.50
CA SER A 91 7.14 1.86 6.51
C SER A 91 7.07 3.39 6.60
N SER A 92 6.28 4.06 5.76
CA SER A 92 6.09 5.51 5.85
C SER A 92 5.07 5.87 6.94
N VAL A 93 5.31 6.98 7.64
CA VAL A 93 4.57 7.38 8.86
C VAL A 93 3.26 8.12 8.54
N LEU A 94 2.79 8.14 7.27
CA LEU A 94 1.63 8.94 6.89
C LEU A 94 0.32 8.48 7.57
N SER A 95 0.15 7.18 7.76
CA SER A 95 -1.02 6.61 8.44
C SER A 95 -1.15 7.07 9.89
N ASP A 96 -0.01 7.30 10.56
CA ASP A 96 0.00 7.65 11.99
C ASP A 96 -0.41 9.11 12.24
N ILE A 97 -0.39 9.95 11.20
CA ILE A 97 -0.74 11.37 11.28
C ILE A 97 -2.06 11.71 10.55
N SER A 98 -2.68 10.75 9.87
CA SER A 98 -3.95 10.96 9.18
C SER A 98 -5.12 10.61 10.10
N ALA A 99 -6.10 11.51 10.19
CA ALA A 99 -7.32 11.31 10.98
C ALA A 99 -8.29 10.32 10.29
N ALA A 100 -8.28 10.29 8.96
CA ALA A 100 -9.12 9.40 8.16
C ALA A 100 -8.49 9.07 6.81
N GLU A 101 -8.75 7.88 6.30
CA GLU A 101 -8.33 7.44 4.97
C GLU A 101 -9.56 7.05 4.15
N THR A 102 -9.70 7.64 2.98
CA THR A 102 -10.80 7.34 2.05
C THR A 102 -10.26 6.82 0.72
N LYS A 103 -10.80 5.70 0.24
CA LYS A 103 -10.47 5.18 -1.08
C LYS A 103 -11.31 5.86 -2.14
N CYS A 104 -10.66 6.57 -3.05
CA CYS A 104 -11.32 7.21 -4.19
C CYS A 104 -11.16 6.37 -5.45
N SER A 105 -12.24 6.21 -6.22
CA SER A 105 -12.23 5.56 -7.53
C SER A 105 -11.94 6.52 -8.68
N SER A 106 -12.03 7.84 -8.43
CA SER A 106 -11.78 8.90 -9.39
C SER A 106 -10.48 9.65 -9.10
N SER A 107 -10.01 10.45 -10.03
CA SER A 107 -8.87 11.36 -9.86
C SER A 107 -9.22 12.66 -9.12
N GLN A 108 -10.50 12.87 -8.80
CA GLN A 108 -11.01 14.04 -8.10
C GLN A 108 -11.78 13.59 -6.86
N TYR A 109 -11.60 14.30 -5.77
CA TYR A 109 -12.32 14.12 -4.53
C TYR A 109 -13.01 15.43 -4.15
N LEU A 110 -14.29 15.36 -3.86
CA LEU A 110 -15.08 16.46 -3.34
C LEU A 110 -15.36 16.16 -1.86
N GLY A 111 -14.86 16.98 -0.97
CA GLY A 111 -15.05 16.86 0.48
C GLY A 111 -16.16 17.77 0.99
N CYS A 112 -16.43 17.69 2.29
CA CYS A 112 -17.25 18.66 2.98
C CYS A 112 -16.36 19.69 3.67
N GLU A 113 -16.82 20.91 3.71
CA GLU A 113 -16.17 22.03 4.40
C GLU A 113 -17.07 22.51 5.52
N LEU A 114 -16.48 22.78 6.67
CA LEU A 114 -17.18 23.39 7.79
C LEU A 114 -17.05 24.90 7.68
N ASP A 115 -18.15 25.62 7.85
CA ASP A 115 -18.09 27.09 7.91
C ASP A 115 -17.53 27.53 9.28
N ASP A 116 -16.23 27.85 9.29
CA ASP A 116 -15.51 28.34 10.47
C ASP A 116 -15.66 29.86 10.67
N SER A 117 -16.48 30.54 9.86
CA SER A 117 -16.71 31.99 9.99
C SER A 117 -17.54 32.35 11.22
N VAL A 118 -18.15 31.34 11.85
CA VAL A 118 -19.02 31.53 13.02
C VAL A 118 -18.19 31.43 14.30
N SER A 119 -18.17 32.50 15.10
CA SER A 119 -17.56 32.51 16.43
C SER A 119 -18.35 31.64 17.41
N TYR A 120 -17.66 30.80 18.19
CA TYR A 120 -18.25 30.01 19.26
C TYR A 120 -18.27 30.82 20.57
N ASP A 121 -19.08 31.91 20.58
CA ASP A 121 -19.16 32.78 21.74
C ASP A 121 -20.15 32.27 22.79
N ILE A 122 -19.97 32.74 24.02
CA ILE A 122 -20.90 32.41 25.13
C ILE A 122 -22.24 33.05 24.86
N VAL A 123 -23.28 32.22 24.74
CA VAL A 123 -24.67 32.70 24.65
C VAL A 123 -25.12 33.11 26.06
N THR A 124 -25.18 34.40 26.30
CA THR A 124 -25.55 34.97 27.62
C THR A 124 -27.06 35.12 27.81
N ASP A 125 -27.82 35.14 26.73
CA ASP A 125 -29.26 35.33 26.77
C ASP A 125 -30.02 34.05 26.51
N GLN A 126 -30.88 33.62 27.45
CA GLN A 126 -31.61 32.35 27.35
C GLN A 126 -32.63 32.31 26.20
N SER A 127 -32.98 33.47 25.63
CA SER A 127 -33.91 33.60 24.50
C SER A 127 -33.19 33.90 23.18
N ALA A 128 -31.85 33.92 23.14
CA ALA A 128 -31.11 34.16 21.92
C ALA A 128 -31.16 32.97 20.97
N GLU A 129 -31.28 33.21 19.68
CA GLU A 129 -31.15 32.16 18.67
C GLU A 129 -29.70 31.64 18.68
N LEU A 130 -29.56 30.30 18.74
CA LEU A 130 -28.23 29.68 18.72
C LEU A 130 -27.61 29.84 17.33
N PRO A 131 -26.33 30.21 17.26
CA PRO A 131 -25.63 30.27 15.98
C PRO A 131 -25.59 28.88 15.32
N LYS A 132 -25.87 28.86 14.02
CA LYS A 132 -25.88 27.63 13.20
C LYS A 132 -24.57 27.50 12.47
N THR A 133 -23.97 26.33 12.57
CA THR A 133 -22.81 25.96 11.75
C THR A 133 -23.30 25.18 10.54
N GLU A 134 -22.94 25.58 9.35
CA GLU A 134 -23.29 24.88 8.12
C GLU A 134 -22.13 24.02 7.66
N ILE A 135 -22.48 22.80 7.24
CA ILE A 135 -21.55 21.90 6.55
C ILE A 135 -21.94 21.95 5.08
N SER A 136 -21.04 22.46 4.27
CA SER A 136 -21.24 22.57 2.83
C SER A 136 -20.28 21.66 2.03
N GLU A 137 -20.62 21.39 0.79
CA GLU A 137 -19.73 20.70 -0.13
C GLU A 137 -18.66 21.68 -0.63
N GLN A 138 -17.40 21.22 -0.67
CA GLN A 138 -16.31 22.06 -1.18
C GLN A 138 -16.59 22.52 -2.62
N THR A 139 -16.39 23.80 -2.88
CA THR A 139 -16.64 24.39 -4.21
C THR A 139 -15.64 23.91 -5.27
N ALA A 140 -14.42 23.57 -4.86
CA ALA A 140 -13.37 23.13 -5.76
C ALA A 140 -12.96 21.69 -5.45
N PRO A 141 -12.95 20.78 -6.46
CA PRO A 141 -12.52 19.41 -6.25
C PRO A 141 -11.01 19.33 -5.97
N LEU A 142 -10.62 18.51 -5.01
CA LEU A 142 -9.23 18.19 -4.76
C LEU A 142 -8.73 17.20 -5.81
N ILE A 143 -7.71 17.60 -6.56
CA ILE A 143 -7.11 16.75 -7.60
C ILE A 143 -6.05 15.84 -6.98
N LEU A 144 -6.27 14.52 -7.10
CA LEU A 144 -5.34 13.53 -6.60
C LEU A 144 -4.09 13.46 -7.49
N LYS A 145 -2.92 13.65 -6.89
CA LYS A 145 -1.62 13.57 -7.57
C LYS A 145 -1.14 12.11 -7.60
N LYS A 146 -0.72 11.65 -8.78
CA LYS A 146 -0.18 10.30 -8.97
C LYS A 146 1.34 10.31 -8.80
N TYR A 147 1.84 9.53 -7.84
CA TYR A 147 3.26 9.25 -7.68
C TYR A 147 3.57 7.89 -8.29
N ALA A 148 4.45 7.82 -9.25
CA ALA A 148 4.85 6.59 -9.92
C ALA A 148 6.32 6.62 -10.30
N ARG A 149 6.95 5.43 -10.33
CA ARG A 149 8.31 5.24 -10.84
C ARG A 149 8.40 3.93 -11.58
N ALA A 150 8.95 3.96 -12.78
CA ALA A 150 9.29 2.75 -13.51
C ALA A 150 10.64 2.20 -13.02
N ILE A 151 10.70 0.88 -12.83
CA ILE A 151 11.93 0.16 -12.50
C ILE A 151 12.27 -0.68 -13.72
N HIS A 152 13.42 -0.44 -14.31
CA HIS A 152 13.96 -1.25 -15.40
C HIS A 152 15.12 -2.09 -14.87
N ILE A 153 15.00 -3.41 -14.98
CA ILE A 153 16.01 -4.35 -14.49
C ILE A 153 16.22 -5.41 -15.58
N SER A 154 17.48 -5.61 -15.98
CA SER A 154 17.85 -6.70 -16.88
C SER A 154 17.88 -8.01 -16.10
N TYR A 155 17.29 -9.07 -16.66
CA TYR A 155 17.32 -10.41 -16.06
C TYR A 155 18.75 -10.92 -15.84
N GLU A 156 19.67 -10.68 -16.78
CA GLU A 156 21.06 -11.09 -16.67
C GLU A 156 21.78 -10.44 -15.47
N ALA A 157 21.43 -9.19 -15.16
CA ALA A 157 22.00 -8.47 -14.04
C ALA A 157 21.52 -9.02 -12.68
N ILE A 158 20.26 -9.45 -12.61
CA ILE A 158 19.64 -9.84 -11.32
C ILE A 158 19.61 -11.34 -11.08
N ARG A 159 19.68 -12.20 -12.11
CA ARG A 159 19.48 -13.65 -11.98
C ARG A 159 20.32 -14.31 -10.91
N ARG A 160 21.55 -13.83 -10.72
CA ARG A 160 22.51 -14.35 -9.73
C ARG A 160 22.40 -13.68 -8.37
N GLN A 161 21.60 -12.62 -8.24
CA GLN A 161 21.42 -11.92 -6.98
C GLN A 161 20.59 -12.76 -6.02
N ARG A 162 20.91 -12.67 -4.74
CA ARG A 162 20.11 -13.28 -3.68
C ARG A 162 18.81 -12.50 -3.53
N LEU A 163 17.72 -13.22 -3.23
CA LEU A 163 16.39 -12.63 -3.10
C LEU A 163 16.27 -11.66 -1.92
N ASP A 164 16.99 -11.92 -0.81
CA ASP A 164 17.04 -11.01 0.33
C ASP A 164 17.67 -9.67 -0.02
N VAL A 165 18.78 -9.65 -0.76
CA VAL A 165 19.43 -8.42 -1.23
C VAL A 165 18.54 -7.64 -2.19
N LEU A 166 17.92 -8.34 -3.15
CA LEU A 166 16.96 -7.71 -4.07
C LEU A 166 15.76 -7.13 -3.30
N SER A 167 15.24 -7.84 -2.31
CA SER A 167 14.15 -7.35 -1.46
C SER A 167 14.52 -6.04 -0.74
N VAL A 168 15.73 -5.92 -0.20
CA VAL A 168 16.21 -4.68 0.44
C VAL A 168 16.25 -3.51 -0.55
N MET A 169 16.74 -3.76 -1.78
CA MET A 169 16.75 -2.74 -2.83
C MET A 169 15.33 -2.27 -3.18
N LEU A 170 14.40 -3.21 -3.37
CA LEU A 170 13.00 -2.91 -3.68
C LEU A 170 12.29 -2.18 -2.55
N LYS A 171 12.53 -2.56 -1.28
CA LYS A 171 12.05 -1.83 -0.11
C LYS A 171 12.57 -0.39 -0.08
N SER A 172 13.83 -0.17 -0.40
CA SER A 172 14.39 1.19 -0.49
C SER A 172 13.68 2.05 -1.55
N VAL A 173 13.28 1.44 -2.68
CA VAL A 173 12.46 2.14 -3.69
C VAL A 173 11.09 2.48 -3.14
N GLY A 174 10.44 1.53 -2.43
CA GLY A 174 9.16 1.73 -1.76
C GLY A 174 9.21 2.86 -0.73
N MET A 175 10.22 2.86 0.15
CA MET A 175 10.45 3.92 1.14
C MET A 175 10.61 5.30 0.49
N LYS A 176 11.36 5.40 -0.61
CA LYS A 176 11.51 6.67 -1.34
C LYS A 176 10.19 7.16 -1.93
N LEU A 177 9.35 6.25 -2.41
CA LEU A 177 8.02 6.57 -2.90
C LEU A 177 7.11 7.04 -1.75
N GLY A 178 7.06 6.32 -0.64
CA GLY A 178 6.32 6.71 0.56
C GLY A 178 6.76 8.07 1.10
N ASN A 179 8.07 8.31 1.21
CA ASN A 179 8.61 9.59 1.62
C ASN A 179 8.24 10.75 0.68
N ALA A 180 8.07 10.50 -0.62
CA ALA A 180 7.61 11.53 -1.54
C ALA A 180 6.16 11.94 -1.26
N VAL A 181 5.30 10.98 -0.90
CA VAL A 181 3.91 11.23 -0.49
C VAL A 181 3.88 12.00 0.83
N VAL A 182 4.66 11.58 1.83
CA VAL A 182 4.78 12.27 3.13
C VAL A 182 5.26 13.73 2.95
N LYS A 183 6.27 13.95 2.11
CA LYS A 183 6.74 15.32 1.80
C LYS A 183 5.65 16.18 1.19
N ALA A 184 4.82 15.62 0.31
CA ALA A 184 3.70 16.35 -0.27
C ALA A 184 2.63 16.69 0.79
N ALA A 185 2.30 15.75 1.67
CA ALA A 185 1.37 15.99 2.77
C ALA A 185 1.88 17.09 3.73
N VAL A 186 3.16 17.04 4.11
CA VAL A 186 3.78 18.08 4.95
C VAL A 186 3.79 19.43 4.25
N ALA A 187 3.99 19.47 2.92
CA ALA A 187 3.92 20.72 2.17
C ALA A 187 2.52 21.35 2.20
N VAL A 188 1.47 20.53 2.10
CA VAL A 188 0.07 21.01 2.26
C VAL A 188 -0.14 21.53 3.67
N LEU A 189 0.23 20.78 4.70
CA LEU A 189 0.09 21.23 6.09
C LEU A 189 0.80 22.57 6.35
N LYS A 190 1.99 22.77 5.76
CA LYS A 190 2.71 24.04 5.87
C LYS A 190 2.05 25.19 5.14
N SER A 191 1.39 24.94 4.00
CA SER A 191 0.68 25.98 3.26
C SER A 191 -0.58 26.43 4.00
N GLU A 192 -1.31 25.47 4.59
CA GLU A 192 -2.57 25.73 5.30
C GLU A 192 -2.35 26.27 6.72
N ALA A 193 -1.26 25.87 7.36
CA ALA A 193 -0.95 26.36 8.74
C ALA A 193 -0.65 27.86 8.84
N GLY A 194 -0.64 28.56 7.70
CA GLY A 194 -0.32 29.98 7.64
C GLY A 194 1.14 30.26 8.05
N SER A 195 1.61 31.44 7.73
CA SER A 195 2.87 31.96 8.24
C SER A 195 2.67 32.26 9.73
N SER A 196 2.97 31.31 10.63
CA SER A 196 3.06 31.64 12.06
C SER A 196 4.14 32.68 12.19
N THR A 197 3.77 33.92 12.44
CA THR A 197 4.64 34.96 12.92
C THR A 197 5.33 34.39 14.16
N ALA A 198 6.65 34.22 14.11
CA ALA A 198 7.40 33.79 15.26
C ALA A 198 7.05 34.75 16.39
N ILE A 199 6.46 34.24 17.47
CA ILE A 199 6.29 34.99 18.71
C ILE A 199 7.71 35.20 19.20
N ALA A 200 8.22 36.38 18.96
CA ALA A 200 9.49 36.86 19.57
C ALA A 200 9.24 36.91 21.08
N GLY A 201 9.81 35.95 21.81
CA GLY A 201 9.90 35.95 23.26
C GLY A 201 11.10 36.74 23.71
#